data_4a0c30e1dbd92d81d5aba17c846fa94f
#
_entry.id   4a0c30e1dbd92d81d5aba17c846fa94f
#
_cell.length_a   1.000
_cell.length_b   1.000
_cell.length_c   1.000
_cell.angle_alpha   90.00
_cell.angle_beta   90.00
_cell.angle_gamma   90.00
#
_symmetry.space_group_name_H-M   'P 1'
#
loop_
_entity.id
_entity.type
_entity.pdbx_description
1 polymer ?
#
loop_
_entity_poly.entity_id
_entity_poly.type
_entity_poly.pdbx_seq_one_letter_code
_entity_poly.pdbx_strand_id
1 'polypeptide(L)'
;MAERISLGLVGAGYWGQKLLPKFLADANGMVRAVCDIHPDNRSAIHQRFPAVATVDDYELLLRDDQLSAVVLATPPASHYALARRALMARKHVWIEKPLALDVEEGRELVGLAREKRLTLFVDHTFLYDPAVQKIRDLIVSDELGRVRHLFLQRLNLGRIKRDSNVWWNSAPHDVSMVLYLLGGRPQK
;
A
#
# COMPACT_ATOMS: atom_id res chain seq x y z
N MET A 1 -26.09 9.35 0.61
CA MET A 1 -24.68 9.69 0.39
C MET A 1 -23.87 8.49 0.87
N ALA A 2 -22.89 8.02 0.09
CA ALA A 2 -21.99 6.97 0.57
C ALA A 2 -21.28 7.45 1.83
N GLU A 3 -21.15 6.58 2.82
CA GLU A 3 -20.43 6.89 4.05
C GLU A 3 -18.94 7.09 3.72
N ARG A 4 -18.33 8.18 4.22
CA ARG A 4 -16.92 8.46 4.01
C ARG A 4 -16.05 7.46 4.77
N ILE A 5 -15.04 6.91 4.12
CA ILE A 5 -14.08 6.01 4.75
C ILE A 5 -13.15 6.82 5.64
N SER A 6 -13.17 6.52 6.93
CA SER A 6 -12.32 7.16 7.93
C SER A 6 -10.96 6.47 8.00
N LEU A 7 -9.88 7.21 7.75
CA LEU A 7 -8.52 6.71 7.55
C LEU A 7 -7.54 7.21 8.63
N GLY A 8 -6.64 6.33 9.06
CA GLY A 8 -5.43 6.69 9.80
C GLY A 8 -4.18 6.37 8.96
N LEU A 9 -3.31 7.34 8.73
CA LEU A 9 -2.04 7.11 8.04
C LEU A 9 -0.94 6.79 9.06
N VAL A 10 -0.22 5.70 8.84
CA VAL A 10 0.89 5.23 9.67
C VAL A 10 2.19 5.27 8.88
N GLY A 11 3.15 6.04 9.38
CA GLY A 11 4.40 6.33 8.68
C GLY A 11 4.31 7.62 7.86
N ALA A 12 4.88 8.71 8.39
CA ALA A 12 4.96 10.02 7.74
C ALA A 12 6.35 10.31 7.15
N GLY A 13 7.06 9.25 6.76
CA GLY A 13 8.31 9.34 6.02
C GLY A 13 8.11 9.78 4.58
N TYR A 14 9.07 9.46 3.71
CA TYR A 14 9.08 9.90 2.31
C TYR A 14 7.78 9.58 1.54
N TRP A 15 7.27 8.34 1.65
CA TRP A 15 6.03 7.95 0.96
C TRP A 15 4.78 8.44 1.68
N GLY A 16 4.71 8.36 3.00
CA GLY A 16 3.55 8.86 3.75
C GLY A 16 3.26 10.34 3.46
N GLN A 17 4.31 11.18 3.39
CA GLN A 17 4.16 12.60 3.01
C GLN A 17 3.67 12.82 1.57
N LYS A 18 3.88 11.86 0.66
CA LYS A 18 3.36 11.92 -0.71
C LYS A 18 1.93 11.38 -0.81
N LEU A 19 1.58 10.41 -0.01
CA LEU A 19 0.26 9.79 0.02
C LEU A 19 -0.77 10.67 0.72
N LEU A 20 -0.39 11.30 1.83
CA LEU A 20 -1.30 12.13 2.62
C LEU A 20 -2.09 13.16 1.81
N PRO A 21 -1.49 13.98 0.92
CA PRO A 21 -2.25 14.91 0.09
C PRO A 21 -3.27 14.24 -0.83
N LYS A 22 -2.99 13.02 -1.27
CA LYS A 22 -3.91 12.24 -2.11
C LYS A 22 -5.16 11.83 -1.34
N PHE A 23 -4.97 11.31 -0.12
CA PHE A 23 -6.09 10.95 0.74
C PHE A 23 -6.87 12.16 1.25
N LEU A 24 -6.21 13.30 1.47
CA LEU A 24 -6.90 14.55 1.85
C LEU A 24 -7.73 15.15 0.70
N ALA A 25 -7.33 14.92 -0.55
CA ALA A 25 -8.04 15.39 -1.74
C ALA A 25 -9.20 14.48 -2.15
N ASP A 26 -9.27 13.23 -1.63
CA ASP A 26 -10.33 12.29 -1.98
C ASP A 26 -11.64 12.67 -1.26
N ALA A 27 -12.71 12.86 -2.05
CA ALA A 27 -14.02 13.20 -1.52
C ALA A 27 -14.67 12.08 -0.69
N ASN A 28 -14.27 10.84 -0.92
CA ASN A 28 -14.81 9.65 -0.25
C ASN A 28 -14.02 9.26 1.00
N GLY A 29 -12.86 9.88 1.23
CA GLY A 29 -11.98 9.64 2.37
C GLY A 29 -11.99 10.79 3.37
N MET A 30 -11.68 10.46 4.62
CA MET A 30 -11.43 11.41 5.70
C MET A 30 -10.22 10.95 6.50
N VAL A 31 -9.10 11.67 6.40
CA VAL A 31 -7.92 11.39 7.24
C VAL A 31 -8.16 11.95 8.63
N ARG A 32 -8.24 11.07 9.63
CA ARG A 32 -8.44 11.45 11.04
C ARG A 32 -7.15 11.84 11.73
N ALA A 33 -6.10 11.05 11.53
CA ALA A 33 -4.80 11.33 12.12
C ALA A 33 -3.68 10.67 11.32
N VAL A 34 -2.47 11.19 11.52
CA VAL A 34 -1.21 10.62 11.03
C VAL A 34 -0.40 10.14 12.22
N CYS A 35 0.00 8.86 12.22
CA CYS A 35 0.84 8.26 13.24
C CYS A 35 2.28 8.12 12.72
N ASP A 36 3.24 8.63 13.46
CA ASP A 36 4.67 8.37 13.25
C ASP A 36 5.42 8.44 14.57
N ILE A 37 6.35 7.50 14.79
CA ILE A 37 7.17 7.46 16.00
C ILE A 37 8.20 8.60 16.08
N HIS A 38 8.60 9.13 14.91
CA HIS A 38 9.60 10.20 14.83
C HIS A 38 8.96 11.58 14.97
N PRO A 39 9.36 12.38 15.96
CA PRO A 39 8.79 13.71 16.18
C PRO A 39 9.00 14.67 15.00
N ASP A 40 10.13 14.56 14.29
CA ASP A 40 10.43 15.40 13.13
C ASP A 40 9.43 15.17 11.98
N ASN A 41 9.05 13.90 11.73
CA ASN A 41 8.04 13.59 10.74
C ASN A 41 6.68 14.18 11.12
N ARG A 42 6.29 14.07 12.40
CA ARG A 42 5.03 14.65 12.88
C ARG A 42 5.04 16.17 12.78
N SER A 43 6.17 16.81 13.11
CA SER A 43 6.36 18.26 12.98
C SER A 43 6.23 18.72 11.52
N ALA A 44 6.83 17.98 10.58
CA ALA A 44 6.71 18.27 9.14
C ALA A 44 5.26 18.16 8.65
N ILE A 45 4.51 17.17 9.14
CA ILE A 45 3.08 17.05 8.83
C ILE A 45 2.30 18.23 9.41
N HIS A 46 2.52 18.58 10.66
CA HIS A 46 1.83 19.70 11.31
C HIS A 46 2.07 21.04 10.61
N GLN A 47 3.31 21.31 10.19
CA GLN A 47 3.65 22.54 9.44
C GLN A 47 2.94 22.60 8.08
N ARG A 48 2.86 21.47 7.38
CA ARG A 48 2.31 21.41 6.03
C ARG A 48 0.78 21.24 5.99
N PHE A 49 0.24 20.58 6.99
CA PHE A 49 -1.17 20.23 7.12
C PHE A 49 -1.68 20.47 8.56
N PRO A 50 -1.78 21.73 9.01
CA PRO A 50 -2.06 22.03 10.42
C PRO A 50 -3.40 21.51 10.95
N ALA A 51 -4.36 21.23 10.06
CA ALA A 51 -5.66 20.67 10.41
C ALA A 51 -5.62 19.13 10.64
N VAL A 52 -4.52 18.46 10.30
CA VAL A 52 -4.38 17.01 10.46
C VAL A 52 -3.78 16.71 11.84
N ALA A 53 -4.50 15.93 12.65
CA ALA A 53 -3.99 15.47 13.92
C ALA A 53 -2.80 14.53 13.73
N THR A 54 -1.79 14.63 14.62
CA THR A 54 -0.64 13.73 14.63
C THR A 54 -0.51 13.02 15.97
N VAL A 55 -0.16 11.73 15.94
CA VAL A 55 0.05 10.90 17.12
C VAL A 55 1.35 10.11 17.00
N ASP A 56 1.91 9.66 18.11
CA ASP A 56 3.13 8.85 18.16
C ASP A 56 2.87 7.39 18.50
N ASP A 57 1.69 7.08 19.02
CA ASP A 57 1.29 5.72 19.37
C ASP A 57 0.24 5.19 18.39
N TYR A 58 0.59 4.09 17.74
CA TYR A 58 -0.32 3.38 16.81
C TYR A 58 -1.58 2.84 17.49
N GLU A 59 -1.51 2.49 18.78
CA GLU A 59 -2.67 2.03 19.52
C GLU A 59 -3.79 3.06 19.59
N LEU A 60 -3.47 4.35 19.57
CA LEU A 60 -4.49 5.41 19.53
C LEU A 60 -5.36 5.33 18.27
N LEU A 61 -4.76 4.95 17.13
CA LEU A 61 -5.52 4.73 15.90
C LEU A 61 -6.35 3.43 15.98
N LEU A 62 -5.79 2.37 16.54
CA LEU A 62 -6.47 1.08 16.60
C LEU A 62 -7.69 1.11 17.52
N ARG A 63 -7.63 1.89 18.59
CA ARG A 63 -8.72 2.07 19.57
C ARG A 63 -9.79 3.08 19.17
N ASP A 64 -9.55 3.85 18.09
CA ASP A 64 -10.55 4.79 17.59
C ASP A 64 -11.67 4.02 16.85
N ASP A 65 -12.83 3.88 17.49
CA ASP A 65 -13.98 3.17 16.92
C ASP A 65 -14.55 3.84 15.67
N GLN A 66 -14.26 5.13 15.47
CA GLN A 66 -14.66 5.84 14.26
C GLN A 66 -13.67 5.66 13.11
N LEU A 67 -12.52 5.05 13.34
CA LEU A 67 -11.56 4.74 12.29
C LEU A 67 -11.96 3.44 11.58
N SER A 68 -12.17 3.50 10.27
CA SER A 68 -12.52 2.34 9.46
C SER A 68 -11.30 1.61 8.91
N ALA A 69 -10.25 2.33 8.57
CA ALA A 69 -9.09 1.77 7.89
C ALA A 69 -7.78 2.44 8.31
N VAL A 70 -6.69 1.71 8.14
CA VAL A 70 -5.32 2.23 8.27
C VAL A 70 -4.59 2.14 6.94
N VAL A 71 -3.78 3.15 6.67
CA VAL A 71 -2.84 3.23 5.55
C VAL A 71 -1.44 3.06 6.11
N LEU A 72 -0.75 1.98 5.75
CA LEU A 72 0.59 1.67 6.22
C LEU A 72 1.63 2.08 5.17
N ALA A 73 2.41 3.13 5.47
CA ALA A 73 3.48 3.66 4.64
C ALA A 73 4.82 3.64 5.38
N THR A 74 5.02 2.63 6.18
CA THR A 74 6.21 2.39 7.02
C THR A 74 7.27 1.57 6.28
N PRO A 75 8.47 1.34 6.83
CA PRO A 75 9.43 0.39 6.27
C PRO A 75 8.88 -1.05 6.20
N PRO A 76 9.23 -1.82 5.15
CA PRO A 76 8.69 -3.17 4.92
C PRO A 76 8.79 -4.13 6.10
N ALA A 77 9.86 -4.03 6.89
CA ALA A 77 10.06 -4.89 8.07
C ALA A 77 8.97 -4.77 9.14
N SER A 78 8.23 -3.66 9.15
CA SER A 78 7.13 -3.43 10.11
C SER A 78 5.75 -3.78 9.55
N HIS A 79 5.65 -4.07 8.25
CA HIS A 79 4.37 -4.23 7.56
C HIS A 79 3.51 -5.34 8.15
N TYR A 80 4.09 -6.54 8.30
CA TYR A 80 3.36 -7.68 8.86
C TYR A 80 2.79 -7.37 10.25
N ALA A 81 3.64 -6.93 11.18
CA ALA A 81 3.22 -6.69 12.56
C ALA A 81 2.13 -5.63 12.66
N LEU A 82 2.27 -4.53 11.91
CA LEU A 82 1.28 -3.44 11.92
C LEU A 82 -0.02 -3.84 11.24
N ALA A 83 0.03 -4.51 10.07
CA ALA A 83 -1.14 -4.97 9.36
C ALA A 83 -1.92 -6.01 10.17
N ARG A 84 -1.23 -6.97 10.80
CA ARG A 84 -1.84 -7.98 11.67
C ARG A 84 -2.61 -7.33 12.83
N ARG A 85 -1.98 -6.36 13.51
CA ARG A 85 -2.63 -5.62 14.60
C ARG A 85 -3.87 -4.86 14.12
N ALA A 86 -3.82 -4.20 12.95
CA ALA A 86 -4.96 -3.51 12.37
C ALA A 86 -6.13 -4.46 12.08
N LEU A 87 -5.85 -5.58 11.40
CA LEU A 87 -6.86 -6.59 11.09
C LEU A 87 -7.48 -7.19 12.37
N MET A 88 -6.66 -7.46 13.41
CA MET A 88 -7.15 -7.90 14.71
C MET A 88 -8.05 -6.86 15.38
N ALA A 89 -7.74 -5.58 15.24
CA ALA A 89 -8.55 -4.45 15.70
C ALA A 89 -9.73 -4.13 14.76
N ARG A 90 -10.05 -5.03 13.80
CA ARG A 90 -11.15 -4.91 12.84
C ARG A 90 -11.07 -3.67 11.94
N LYS A 91 -9.86 -3.22 11.61
CA LYS A 91 -9.63 -2.14 10.64
C LYS A 91 -9.28 -2.73 9.28
N HIS A 92 -9.83 -2.14 8.20
CA HIS A 92 -9.34 -2.39 6.85
C HIS A 92 -7.89 -1.91 6.73
N VAL A 93 -7.12 -2.54 5.85
CA VAL A 93 -5.70 -2.21 5.66
C VAL A 93 -5.41 -1.89 4.21
N TRP A 94 -4.91 -0.69 3.97
CA TRP A 94 -4.19 -0.32 2.78
C TRP A 94 -2.69 -0.31 3.13
N ILE A 95 -1.85 -0.99 2.37
CA ILE A 95 -0.44 -1.15 2.71
C ILE A 95 0.47 -0.93 1.49
N GLU A 96 1.56 -0.20 1.71
CA GLU A 96 2.62 -0.11 0.72
C GLU A 96 3.24 -1.48 0.43
N LYS A 97 3.72 -1.61 -0.81
CA LYS A 97 4.45 -2.82 -1.20
C LYS A 97 5.85 -2.87 -0.57
N PRO A 98 6.39 -4.06 -0.31
CA PRO A 98 5.73 -5.37 -0.37
C PRO A 98 4.79 -5.59 0.81
N LEU A 99 3.80 -6.46 0.66
CA LEU A 99 2.85 -6.82 1.74
C LEU A 99 3.56 -7.29 3.01
N ALA A 100 4.54 -8.17 2.85
CA ALA A 100 5.39 -8.72 3.89
C ALA A 100 6.75 -9.11 3.27
N LEU A 101 7.73 -9.44 4.08
CA LEU A 101 9.04 -9.93 3.64
C LEU A 101 9.15 -11.45 3.67
N ASP A 102 8.15 -12.12 4.19
CA ASP A 102 8.02 -13.57 4.25
C ASP A 102 6.69 -14.03 3.64
N VAL A 103 6.69 -15.20 3.01
CA VAL A 103 5.52 -15.75 2.31
C VAL A 103 4.44 -16.20 3.30
N GLU A 104 4.83 -16.79 4.42
CA GLU A 104 3.87 -17.26 5.43
C GLU A 104 3.22 -16.08 6.16
N GLU A 105 3.98 -15.03 6.46
CA GLU A 105 3.42 -13.76 6.96
C GLU A 105 2.35 -13.20 6.01
N GLY A 106 2.66 -13.17 4.71
CA GLY A 106 1.71 -12.72 3.69
C GLY A 106 0.45 -13.59 3.63
N ARG A 107 0.60 -14.92 3.73
CA ARG A 107 -0.52 -15.87 3.77
C ARG A 107 -1.39 -15.68 5.00
N GLU A 108 -0.78 -15.50 6.18
CA GLU A 108 -1.50 -15.24 7.42
C GLU A 108 -2.33 -13.97 7.31
N LEU A 109 -1.75 -12.86 6.83
CA LEU A 109 -2.49 -11.60 6.65
C LEU A 109 -3.69 -11.75 5.72
N VAL A 110 -3.53 -12.45 4.60
CA VAL A 110 -4.63 -12.72 3.65
C VAL A 110 -5.70 -13.59 4.30
N GLY A 111 -5.31 -14.63 5.03
CA GLY A 111 -6.22 -15.50 5.78
C GLY A 111 -7.02 -14.74 6.82
N LEU A 112 -6.35 -13.93 7.63
CA LEU A 112 -6.94 -13.10 8.68
C LEU A 112 -7.91 -12.06 8.10
N ALA A 113 -7.55 -11.40 7.02
CA ALA A 113 -8.43 -10.44 6.36
C ALA A 113 -9.72 -11.11 5.87
N ARG A 114 -9.62 -12.30 5.25
CA ARG A 114 -10.78 -13.09 4.80
C ARG A 114 -11.65 -13.54 5.96
N GLU A 115 -11.06 -14.10 7.01
CA GLU A 115 -11.79 -14.54 8.22
C GLU A 115 -12.60 -13.40 8.81
N LYS A 116 -11.99 -12.24 8.95
CA LYS A 116 -12.63 -11.05 9.55
C LYS A 116 -13.48 -10.24 8.57
N ARG A 117 -13.55 -10.64 7.29
CA ARG A 117 -14.26 -9.95 6.21
C ARG A 117 -13.79 -8.49 6.05
N LEU A 118 -12.48 -8.29 6.14
CA LEU A 118 -11.84 -6.99 5.98
C LEU A 118 -11.12 -6.91 4.65
N THR A 119 -11.00 -5.70 4.14
CA THR A 119 -10.18 -5.42 2.96
C THR A 119 -8.71 -5.34 3.37
N LEU A 120 -7.87 -6.10 2.68
CA LEU A 120 -6.42 -5.96 2.69
C LEU A 120 -5.99 -5.59 1.27
N PHE A 121 -5.56 -4.36 1.09
CA PHE A 121 -5.16 -3.80 -0.20
C PHE A 121 -3.66 -3.52 -0.20
N VAL A 122 -2.96 -4.00 -1.21
CA VAL A 122 -1.52 -3.70 -1.42
C VAL A 122 -1.37 -2.71 -2.56
N ASP A 123 -0.60 -1.64 -2.34
CA ASP A 123 -0.41 -0.58 -3.32
C ASP A 123 0.50 -0.99 -4.47
N HIS A 124 -0.04 -1.74 -5.39
CA HIS A 124 0.56 -2.03 -6.69
C HIS A 124 0.22 -0.94 -7.69
N THR A 125 0.73 0.27 -7.46
CA THR A 125 0.41 1.50 -8.21
C THR A 125 0.43 1.35 -9.73
N PHE A 126 1.36 0.56 -10.29
CA PHE A 126 1.47 0.37 -11.74
C PHE A 126 0.27 -0.33 -12.38
N LEU A 127 -0.53 -1.08 -11.61
CA LEU A 127 -1.76 -1.69 -12.14
C LEU A 127 -2.82 -0.65 -12.51
N TYR A 128 -2.71 0.54 -11.96
CA TYR A 128 -3.61 1.67 -12.22
C TYR A 128 -3.03 2.65 -13.25
N ASP A 129 -1.83 2.39 -13.76
CA ASP A 129 -1.23 3.19 -14.82
C ASP A 129 -1.99 2.99 -16.14
N PRO A 130 -2.45 4.08 -16.80
CA PRO A 130 -3.22 3.97 -18.04
C PRO A 130 -2.50 3.21 -19.15
N ALA A 131 -1.16 3.28 -19.23
CA ALA A 131 -0.42 2.53 -20.23
C ALA A 131 -0.45 1.03 -19.95
N VAL A 132 -0.31 0.62 -18.68
CA VAL A 132 -0.41 -0.79 -18.28
C VAL A 132 -1.81 -1.33 -18.52
N GLN A 133 -2.84 -0.54 -18.20
CA GLN A 133 -4.24 -0.90 -18.49
C GLN A 133 -4.49 -1.04 -20.00
N LYS A 134 -3.99 -0.10 -20.83
CA LYS A 134 -4.12 -0.20 -22.28
C LYS A 134 -3.41 -1.42 -22.85
N ILE A 135 -2.22 -1.77 -22.37
CA ILE A 135 -1.54 -3.01 -22.77
C ILE A 135 -2.40 -4.24 -22.41
N ARG A 136 -3.00 -4.25 -21.22
CA ARG A 136 -3.91 -5.32 -20.81
C ARG A 136 -5.10 -5.45 -21.76
N ASP A 137 -5.73 -4.33 -22.13
CA ASP A 137 -6.86 -4.31 -23.05
C ASP A 137 -6.48 -4.90 -24.41
N LEU A 138 -5.32 -4.52 -24.97
CA LEU A 138 -4.80 -5.03 -26.24
C LEU A 138 -4.49 -6.54 -26.21
N ILE A 139 -4.05 -7.05 -25.03
CA ILE A 139 -3.85 -8.50 -24.85
C ILE A 139 -5.20 -9.23 -24.77
N VAL A 140 -6.15 -8.68 -24.03
CA VAL A 140 -7.47 -9.31 -23.83
C VAL A 140 -8.31 -9.30 -25.10
N SER A 141 -8.22 -8.24 -25.92
CA SER A 141 -8.92 -8.13 -27.21
C SER A 141 -8.27 -8.95 -28.33
N ASP A 142 -7.13 -9.62 -28.05
CA ASP A 142 -6.33 -10.37 -29.02
C ASP A 142 -5.73 -9.52 -30.16
N GLU A 143 -5.73 -8.19 -30.03
CA GLU A 143 -5.13 -7.28 -31.02
C GLU A 143 -3.60 -7.48 -31.17
N LEU A 144 -2.93 -7.87 -30.08
CA LEU A 144 -1.51 -8.21 -30.08
C LEU A 144 -1.24 -9.69 -30.42
N GLY A 145 -2.28 -10.51 -30.54
CA GLY A 145 -2.15 -11.95 -30.61
C GLY A 145 -1.53 -12.55 -29.34
N ARG A 146 -1.04 -13.78 -29.44
CA ARG A 146 -0.48 -14.51 -28.30
C ARG A 146 0.81 -13.88 -27.81
N VAL A 147 0.84 -13.45 -26.54
CA VAL A 147 2.07 -12.98 -25.88
C VAL A 147 3.07 -14.13 -25.78
N ARG A 148 4.24 -13.96 -26.39
CA ARG A 148 5.32 -14.96 -26.42
C ARG A 148 6.43 -14.67 -25.42
N HIS A 149 6.66 -13.38 -25.15
CA HIS A 149 7.75 -12.92 -24.30
C HIS A 149 7.38 -11.60 -23.64
N LEU A 150 7.78 -11.43 -22.37
CA LEU A 150 7.72 -10.16 -21.64
C LEU A 150 9.11 -9.83 -21.14
N PHE A 151 9.55 -8.62 -21.41
CA PHE A 151 10.82 -8.10 -20.92
C PHE A 151 10.57 -6.82 -20.11
N LEU A 152 10.91 -6.84 -18.83
CA LEU A 152 10.80 -5.69 -17.94
C LEU A 152 12.20 -5.24 -17.53
N GLN A 153 12.44 -3.95 -17.62
CA GLN A 153 13.75 -3.37 -17.32
C GLN A 153 13.59 -2.16 -16.41
N ARG A 154 14.42 -2.11 -15.35
CA ARG A 154 14.47 -0.99 -14.41
C ARG A 154 15.89 -0.41 -14.40
N LEU A 155 16.05 0.77 -15.01
CA LEU A 155 17.33 1.41 -15.25
C LEU A 155 17.48 2.73 -14.47
N ASN A 156 16.76 2.93 -13.38
CA ASN A 156 16.87 4.15 -12.63
C ASN A 156 18.08 4.13 -11.68
N LEU A 157 18.87 5.18 -11.71
CA LEU A 157 19.87 5.48 -10.70
C LEU A 157 19.14 5.98 -9.43
N GLY A 158 18.65 5.05 -8.62
CA GLY A 158 17.87 5.36 -7.41
C GLY A 158 18.72 5.53 -6.16
N ARG A 159 18.08 5.88 -5.05
CA ARG A 159 18.72 5.86 -3.72
C ARG A 159 19.05 4.43 -3.34
N ILE A 160 20.30 4.22 -2.88
CA ILE A 160 20.68 2.95 -2.26
C ILE A 160 19.92 2.85 -0.93
N LYS A 161 19.03 1.87 -0.84
CA LYS A 161 18.31 1.56 0.40
C LYS A 161 19.15 0.61 1.25
N ARG A 162 19.18 0.85 2.56
CA ARG A 162 19.91 0.01 3.52
C ARG A 162 18.99 -1.04 4.16
N ASP A 163 17.69 -0.84 4.06
CA ASP A 163 16.61 -1.63 4.69
C ASP A 163 15.99 -2.68 3.77
N SER A 164 16.33 -2.64 2.48
CA SER A 164 15.82 -3.61 1.50
C SER A 164 16.79 -3.75 0.31
N ASN A 165 16.83 -4.94 -0.29
CA ASN A 165 17.56 -5.14 -1.55
C ASN A 165 16.72 -4.70 -2.77
N VAL A 166 17.36 -4.66 -3.93
CA VAL A 166 16.72 -4.22 -5.18
C VAL A 166 15.53 -5.10 -5.57
N TRP A 167 15.58 -6.41 -5.25
CA TRP A 167 14.50 -7.34 -5.53
C TRP A 167 13.22 -6.93 -4.77
N TRP A 168 13.27 -6.83 -3.45
CA TRP A 168 12.13 -6.41 -2.63
C TRP A 168 11.66 -4.98 -2.90
N ASN A 169 12.56 -4.13 -3.38
CA ASN A 169 12.19 -2.75 -3.69
C ASN A 169 11.48 -2.60 -5.04
N SER A 170 11.88 -3.35 -6.06
CA SER A 170 11.46 -3.14 -7.45
C SER A 170 10.62 -4.28 -8.02
N ALA A 171 10.99 -5.55 -7.78
CA ALA A 171 10.33 -6.70 -8.36
C ALA A 171 8.83 -6.86 -7.98
N PRO A 172 8.34 -6.44 -6.81
CA PRO A 172 6.90 -6.52 -6.52
C PRO A 172 6.04 -5.80 -7.55
N HIS A 173 6.52 -4.68 -8.10
CA HIS A 173 5.83 -3.97 -9.18
C HIS A 173 5.84 -4.78 -10.48
N ASP A 174 6.99 -5.34 -10.85
CA ASP A 174 7.14 -6.09 -12.10
C ASP A 174 6.34 -7.39 -12.04
N VAL A 175 6.42 -8.12 -10.93
CA VAL A 175 5.63 -9.34 -10.71
C VAL A 175 4.13 -9.03 -10.77
N SER A 176 3.68 -7.96 -10.12
CA SER A 176 2.25 -7.58 -10.15
C SER A 176 1.78 -7.25 -11.57
N MET A 177 2.58 -6.52 -12.36
CA MET A 177 2.27 -6.23 -13.77
C MET A 177 2.22 -7.50 -14.62
N VAL A 178 3.19 -8.41 -14.49
CA VAL A 178 3.19 -9.69 -15.22
C VAL A 178 1.92 -10.49 -14.93
N LEU A 179 1.58 -10.66 -13.65
CA LEU A 179 0.38 -11.39 -13.25
C LEU A 179 -0.90 -10.73 -13.78
N TYR A 180 -0.96 -9.41 -13.75
CA TYR A 180 -2.10 -8.64 -14.27
C TYR A 180 -2.22 -8.77 -15.79
N LEU A 181 -1.13 -8.58 -16.53
CA LEU A 181 -1.13 -8.61 -18.00
C LEU A 181 -1.46 -9.99 -18.54
N LEU A 182 -0.92 -11.05 -17.93
CA LEU A 182 -1.12 -12.41 -18.40
C LEU A 182 -2.38 -13.09 -17.83
N GLY A 183 -3.00 -12.51 -16.82
CA GLY A 183 -4.20 -13.04 -16.18
C GLY A 183 -4.03 -14.37 -15.46
N GLY A 184 -2.79 -14.73 -15.11
CA GLY A 184 -2.50 -16.00 -14.48
C GLY A 184 -1.13 -16.09 -13.83
N ARG A 185 -0.90 -17.16 -13.08
CA ARG A 185 0.38 -17.45 -12.46
C ARG A 185 1.29 -18.19 -13.44
N PRO A 186 2.61 -17.95 -13.41
CA PRO A 186 3.59 -18.77 -14.14
C PRO A 186 3.45 -20.23 -13.73
N GLN A 187 3.58 -21.14 -14.70
CA GLN A 187 3.49 -22.60 -14.49
C GLN A 187 4.87 -23.26 -14.41
N LYS A 188 5.90 -22.73 -14.14
CA LYS A 188 7.32 -23.11 -14.16
C LYS A 188 8.11 -22.39 -15.25
#